data_bd8b483cdb92aa7f1d6a8d2c9cddfca4
#
_entry.id   bd8b483cdb92aa7f1d6a8d2c9cddfca4
#
_cell.length_a   1.000
_cell.length_b   1.000
_cell.length_c   1.000
_cell.angle_alpha   90.00
_cell.angle_beta   90.00
_cell.angle_gamma   90.00
#
_symmetry.space_group_name_H-M   'P 1'
#
loop_
_entity.id
_entity.type
_entity.pdbx_description
1 polymer ?
#
loop_
_entity_poly.entity_id
_entity_poly.type
_entity_poly.pdbx_seq_one_letter_code
_entity_poly.pdbx_strand_id
1 'polypeptide(L)'
;KEFFPGESDYIDTITPHVSGSVTVSTLHGCPPDEIERIASYLLEKKHLHTFVKCNPTILGYETARSILDSMGYDYIAFDDHHFKEDLQYADAVPMFHRLQALADKEGLEFGLKLSNTFPVDVKAGELPSEEMYMAGKSLFPLTTTMAAMMAKEFGGKLRLSYAGGADAFNIDKLFACGIWPITMATTELKPGGYQRFKQIAEKLEALQFKPFTRVDVEKVDALALAIRQDTYHRKAIKPLPRRKLYEKVPLVDCFTAPCKGGCPI
;
A
#
# COMPACT_ATOMS: atom_id res chain seq x y z
N LYS A 1 1.91 5.66 -36.64
CA LYS A 1 1.64 5.32 -38.04
C LYS A 1 2.93 5.08 -38.83
N GLU A 2 3.95 5.88 -38.62
CA GLU A 2 5.25 5.73 -39.29
C GLU A 2 5.89 4.34 -39.08
N PHE A 3 5.79 3.80 -37.87
CA PHE A 3 6.34 2.48 -37.50
C PHE A 3 5.42 1.30 -37.83
N PHE A 4 4.14 1.56 -38.13
CA PHE A 4 3.13 0.53 -38.42
C PHE A 4 2.26 0.96 -39.61
N PRO A 5 2.83 1.09 -40.79
CA PRO A 5 2.11 1.66 -41.95
C PRO A 5 0.92 0.80 -42.42
N GLY A 6 0.96 -0.53 -42.15
CA GLY A 6 -0.15 -1.44 -42.48
C GLY A 6 -1.33 -1.41 -41.52
N GLU A 7 -1.12 -0.80 -40.31
CA GLU A 7 -2.09 -0.83 -39.23
C GLU A 7 -2.68 0.57 -38.91
N SER A 8 -2.53 1.51 -39.86
CA SER A 8 -2.95 2.90 -39.62
C SER A 8 -4.41 3.03 -39.21
N ASP A 9 -5.32 2.30 -39.87
CA ASP A 9 -6.74 2.36 -39.58
C ASP A 9 -7.08 1.77 -38.22
N TYR A 10 -6.39 0.68 -37.84
CA TYR A 10 -6.51 0.08 -36.50
C TYR A 10 -6.03 1.04 -35.39
N ILE A 11 -4.89 1.72 -35.62
CA ILE A 11 -4.35 2.70 -34.68
C ILE A 11 -5.34 3.83 -34.41
N ASP A 12 -6.07 4.29 -35.43
CA ASP A 12 -7.07 5.34 -35.30
C ASP A 12 -8.33 4.90 -34.52
N THR A 13 -8.55 3.59 -34.37
CA THR A 13 -9.64 3.03 -33.55
C THR A 13 -9.28 2.87 -32.08
N ILE A 14 -8.01 2.96 -31.72
CA ILE A 14 -7.55 2.80 -30.33
C ILE A 14 -8.03 3.99 -29.51
N THR A 15 -8.88 3.70 -28.51
CA THR A 15 -9.33 4.73 -27.57
C THR A 15 -8.19 5.17 -26.65
N PRO A 16 -8.06 6.48 -26.37
CA PRO A 16 -7.15 6.97 -25.33
C PRO A 16 -7.66 6.67 -23.91
N HIS A 17 -8.89 6.22 -23.76
CA HIS A 17 -9.48 5.86 -22.47
C HIS A 17 -9.08 4.45 -22.07
N VAL A 18 -7.88 4.30 -21.49
CA VAL A 18 -7.32 2.99 -21.12
C VAL A 18 -7.71 2.51 -19.72
N SER A 19 -8.25 3.40 -18.88
CA SER A 19 -8.69 3.08 -17.53
C SER A 19 -9.87 3.95 -17.11
N GLY A 20 -10.84 3.36 -16.41
CA GLY A 20 -11.95 4.07 -15.77
C GLY A 20 -11.67 4.44 -14.31
N SER A 21 -10.47 4.14 -13.78
CA SER A 21 -10.13 4.39 -12.39
C SER A 21 -8.73 4.97 -12.22
N VAL A 22 -8.54 5.69 -11.13
CA VAL A 22 -7.27 6.33 -10.78
C VAL A 22 -7.03 6.27 -9.27
N THR A 23 -5.76 6.24 -8.88
CA THR A 23 -5.35 6.41 -7.48
C THR A 23 -4.52 7.68 -7.34
N VAL A 24 -4.99 8.60 -6.52
CA VAL A 24 -4.24 9.79 -6.10
C VAL A 24 -3.26 9.34 -5.02
N SER A 25 -1.96 9.50 -5.27
CA SER A 25 -0.94 9.27 -4.24
C SER A 25 -0.71 10.56 -3.47
N THR A 26 -0.95 10.54 -2.18
CA THR A 26 -0.62 11.65 -1.30
C THR A 26 0.88 11.60 -1.01
N LEU A 27 1.58 12.70 -1.28
CA LEU A 27 2.94 12.89 -0.81
C LEU A 27 2.92 13.25 0.67
N HIS A 28 4.04 13.04 1.38
CA HIS A 28 4.20 13.53 2.74
C HIS A 28 4.00 15.05 2.76
N GLY A 29 3.24 15.54 3.74
CA GLY A 29 2.94 16.97 3.89
C GLY A 29 1.93 17.54 2.89
N CYS A 30 1.21 16.72 2.11
CA CYS A 30 0.16 17.21 1.22
C CYS A 30 -1.07 17.68 2.03
N PRO A 31 -1.50 18.95 1.90
CA PRO A 31 -2.64 19.47 2.66
C PRO A 31 -3.95 18.75 2.35
N PRO A 32 -4.85 18.54 3.33
CA PRO A 32 -6.12 17.86 3.12
C PRO A 32 -7.00 18.48 2.04
N ASP A 33 -7.06 19.82 1.98
CA ASP A 33 -7.85 20.55 0.98
C ASP A 33 -7.33 20.37 -0.45
N GLU A 34 -6.03 20.21 -0.62
CA GLU A 34 -5.45 19.90 -1.91
C GLU A 34 -5.80 18.48 -2.36
N ILE A 35 -5.72 17.50 -1.46
CA ILE A 35 -6.13 16.11 -1.73
C ILE A 35 -7.60 16.07 -2.15
N GLU A 36 -8.47 16.76 -1.39
CA GLU A 36 -9.91 16.81 -1.67
C GLU A 36 -10.20 17.46 -3.03
N ARG A 37 -9.52 18.58 -3.33
CA ARG A 37 -9.69 19.29 -4.61
C ARG A 37 -9.28 18.43 -5.80
N ILE A 38 -8.15 17.71 -5.70
CA ILE A 38 -7.69 16.82 -6.76
C ILE A 38 -8.67 15.65 -6.94
N ALA A 39 -9.08 15.00 -5.85
CA ALA A 39 -10.01 13.89 -5.90
C ALA A 39 -11.39 14.30 -6.45
N SER A 40 -11.90 15.45 -6.04
CA SER A 40 -13.16 16.02 -6.55
C SER A 40 -13.07 16.31 -8.04
N TYR A 41 -11.96 16.89 -8.51
CA TYR A 41 -11.75 17.13 -9.95
C TYR A 41 -11.75 15.83 -10.76
N LEU A 42 -11.16 14.77 -10.25
CA LEU A 42 -11.12 13.47 -10.91
C LEU A 42 -12.52 12.84 -10.99
N LEU A 43 -13.31 12.96 -9.94
CA LEU A 43 -14.70 12.49 -9.90
C LEU A 43 -15.59 13.34 -10.83
N GLU A 44 -15.63 14.67 -10.65
CA GLU A 44 -16.59 15.55 -11.34
C GLU A 44 -16.22 15.87 -12.79
N LYS A 45 -14.93 16.08 -13.09
CA LYS A 45 -14.48 16.58 -14.40
C LYS A 45 -13.91 15.48 -15.28
N LYS A 46 -13.30 14.46 -14.68
CA LYS A 46 -12.72 13.34 -15.43
C LYS A 46 -13.60 12.12 -15.42
N HIS A 47 -14.64 12.07 -14.59
CA HIS A 47 -15.56 10.94 -14.42
C HIS A 47 -14.81 9.61 -14.23
N LEU A 48 -13.84 9.62 -13.31
CA LEU A 48 -13.03 8.45 -12.96
C LEU A 48 -13.38 7.93 -11.57
N HIS A 49 -13.53 6.63 -11.42
CA HIS A 49 -13.49 6.00 -10.09
C HIS A 49 -12.19 6.40 -9.41
N THR A 50 -12.26 6.95 -8.21
CA THR A 50 -11.11 7.61 -7.59
C THR A 50 -10.78 6.99 -6.23
N PHE A 51 -9.51 6.64 -6.06
CA PHE A 51 -8.96 6.17 -4.79
C PHE A 51 -7.92 7.16 -4.26
N VAL A 52 -7.94 7.42 -2.97
CA VAL A 52 -6.89 8.18 -2.28
C VAL A 52 -5.97 7.21 -1.57
N LYS A 53 -4.67 7.28 -1.88
CA LYS A 53 -3.66 6.45 -1.22
C LYS A 53 -3.19 7.13 0.06
N CYS A 54 -3.38 6.46 1.19
CA CYS A 54 -3.09 7.01 2.52
C CYS A 54 -1.71 6.59 3.01
N ASN A 55 -1.09 7.44 3.84
CA ASN A 55 0.14 7.13 4.56
C ASN A 55 -0.18 6.39 5.86
N PRO A 56 0.68 5.47 6.33
CA PRO A 56 0.48 4.79 7.62
C PRO A 56 0.46 5.72 8.82
N THR A 57 0.99 6.93 8.68
CA THR A 57 0.97 8.00 9.67
C THR A 57 -0.44 8.42 10.12
N ILE A 58 -1.47 8.13 9.31
CA ILE A 58 -2.89 8.34 9.68
C ILE A 58 -3.31 7.55 10.93
N LEU A 59 -2.56 6.50 11.31
CA LEU A 59 -2.77 5.76 12.56
C LEU A 59 -2.48 6.60 13.82
N GLY A 60 -1.72 7.67 13.68
CA GLY A 60 -1.14 8.41 14.79
C GLY A 60 0.11 7.73 15.38
N TYR A 61 1.00 8.56 15.93
CA TYR A 61 2.31 8.12 16.43
C TYR A 61 2.21 7.00 17.47
N GLU A 62 1.41 7.20 18.51
CA GLU A 62 1.27 6.26 19.63
C GLU A 62 0.77 4.88 19.17
N THR A 63 -0.20 4.87 18.24
CA THR A 63 -0.74 3.61 17.70
C THR A 63 0.31 2.87 16.87
N ALA A 64 0.99 3.58 15.98
CA ALA A 64 2.05 3.00 15.15
C ALA A 64 3.19 2.45 16.03
N ARG A 65 3.63 3.22 17.03
CA ARG A 65 4.68 2.82 17.97
C ARG A 65 4.28 1.56 18.76
N SER A 66 3.07 1.57 19.33
CA SER A 66 2.53 0.43 20.10
C SER A 66 2.47 -0.86 19.27
N ILE A 67 2.04 -0.77 18.01
CA ILE A 67 2.01 -1.94 17.11
C ILE A 67 3.42 -2.47 16.89
N LEU A 68 4.34 -1.60 16.52
CA LEU A 68 5.71 -2.00 16.21
C LEU A 68 6.43 -2.57 17.43
N ASP A 69 6.30 -1.96 18.60
CA ASP A 69 6.90 -2.46 19.84
C ASP A 69 6.35 -3.83 20.23
N SER A 70 5.04 -4.02 20.14
CA SER A 70 4.40 -5.31 20.44
C SER A 70 4.89 -6.45 19.54
N MET A 71 5.40 -6.10 18.35
CA MET A 71 5.95 -7.05 17.40
C MET A 71 7.47 -7.22 17.50
N GLY A 72 8.14 -6.55 18.44
CA GLY A 72 9.58 -6.59 18.61
C GLY A 72 10.34 -5.74 17.60
N TYR A 73 9.72 -4.65 17.13
CA TYR A 73 10.32 -3.62 16.29
C TYR A 73 10.67 -2.35 17.09
N ASP A 74 10.89 -2.50 18.41
CA ASP A 74 11.30 -1.45 19.34
C ASP A 74 12.61 -0.75 18.94
N TYR A 75 13.48 -1.44 18.18
CA TYR A 75 14.72 -0.89 17.65
C TYR A 75 14.52 0.04 16.44
N ILE A 76 13.34 0.07 15.81
CA ILE A 76 13.07 0.95 14.70
C ILE A 76 12.84 2.37 15.22
N ALA A 77 13.66 3.30 14.76
CA ALA A 77 13.56 4.71 15.13
C ALA A 77 12.66 5.47 14.15
N PHE A 78 11.81 6.30 14.69
CA PHE A 78 11.04 7.33 14.00
C PHE A 78 10.51 8.31 15.04
N ASP A 79 10.29 9.55 14.65
CA ASP A 79 9.69 10.58 15.48
C ASP A 79 8.26 10.91 15.05
N ASP A 80 7.68 11.96 15.59
CA ASP A 80 6.31 12.36 15.30
C ASP A 80 6.18 13.39 14.16
N HIS A 81 7.27 13.74 13.49
CA HIS A 81 7.31 14.76 12.45
C HIS A 81 6.34 14.44 11.30
N HIS A 82 6.51 13.28 10.67
CA HIS A 82 5.61 12.87 9.59
C HIS A 82 4.16 12.70 10.05
N PHE A 83 3.94 12.32 11.31
CA PHE A 83 2.58 12.20 11.85
C PHE A 83 1.89 13.54 12.03
N LYS A 84 2.64 14.65 12.16
CA LYS A 84 2.08 16.00 12.26
C LYS A 84 1.86 16.66 10.90
N GLU A 85 2.69 16.32 9.92
CA GLU A 85 2.64 16.94 8.59
C GLU A 85 1.72 16.20 7.61
N ASP A 86 1.59 14.88 7.73
CA ASP A 86 0.74 14.08 6.88
C ASP A 86 -0.75 14.26 7.23
N LEU A 87 -1.61 13.79 6.33
CA LEU A 87 -3.06 13.77 6.54
C LEU A 87 -3.43 13.09 7.85
N GLN A 88 -4.02 13.87 8.78
CA GLN A 88 -4.48 13.41 10.08
C GLN A 88 -5.82 12.69 9.98
N TYR A 89 -6.08 11.73 10.85
CA TYR A 89 -7.36 11.00 10.89
C TYR A 89 -8.56 11.93 11.05
N ALA A 90 -8.44 12.95 11.91
CA ALA A 90 -9.51 13.90 12.18
C ALA A 90 -9.92 14.73 10.95
N ASP A 91 -8.96 15.04 10.07
CA ASP A 91 -9.20 15.76 8.82
C ASP A 91 -9.62 14.81 7.69
N ALA A 92 -9.05 13.61 7.69
CA ALA A 92 -9.28 12.59 6.67
C ALA A 92 -10.72 12.09 6.65
N VAL A 93 -11.28 11.74 7.80
CA VAL A 93 -12.61 11.13 7.88
C VAL A 93 -13.70 12.04 7.32
N PRO A 94 -13.84 13.31 7.73
CA PRO A 94 -14.85 14.21 7.14
C PRO A 94 -14.63 14.42 5.63
N MET A 95 -13.39 14.52 5.17
CA MET A 95 -13.05 14.63 3.76
C MET A 95 -13.49 13.41 2.98
N PHE A 96 -13.20 12.21 3.47
CA PHE A 96 -13.59 10.97 2.81
C PHE A 96 -15.11 10.79 2.76
N HIS A 97 -15.84 11.21 3.77
CA HIS A 97 -17.32 11.23 3.71
C HIS A 97 -17.84 12.16 2.60
N ARG A 98 -17.25 13.35 2.44
CA ARG A 98 -17.63 14.28 1.36
C ARG A 98 -17.31 13.70 -0.02
N LEU A 99 -16.13 13.10 -0.18
CA LEU A 99 -15.71 12.47 -1.43
C LEU A 99 -16.57 11.25 -1.77
N GLN A 100 -16.96 10.44 -0.77
CA GLN A 100 -17.89 9.33 -0.98
C GLN A 100 -19.26 9.84 -1.45
N ALA A 101 -19.80 10.86 -0.79
CA ALA A 101 -21.08 11.44 -1.19
C ALA A 101 -21.03 12.06 -2.60
N LEU A 102 -19.90 12.67 -2.96
CA LEU A 102 -19.67 13.18 -4.31
C LEU A 102 -19.63 12.05 -5.35
N ALA A 103 -18.90 10.99 -5.07
CA ALA A 103 -18.82 9.82 -5.95
C ALA A 103 -20.20 9.17 -6.14
N ASP A 104 -20.97 9.01 -5.07
CA ASP A 104 -22.35 8.48 -5.13
C ASP A 104 -23.24 9.35 -6.03
N LYS A 105 -23.12 10.68 -5.93
CA LYS A 105 -23.85 11.63 -6.79
C LYS A 105 -23.48 11.50 -8.27
N GLU A 106 -22.19 11.29 -8.57
CA GLU A 106 -21.68 11.16 -9.93
C GLU A 106 -21.83 9.72 -10.49
N GLY A 107 -22.36 8.77 -9.71
CA GLY A 107 -22.47 7.35 -10.10
C GLY A 107 -21.12 6.65 -10.21
N LEU A 108 -20.13 7.08 -9.44
CA LEU A 108 -18.77 6.59 -9.46
C LEU A 108 -18.41 5.91 -8.10
N GLU A 109 -17.30 5.20 -8.08
CA GLU A 109 -16.72 4.68 -6.84
C GLU A 109 -15.67 5.65 -6.27
N PHE A 110 -15.74 5.86 -4.98
CA PHE A 110 -14.66 6.40 -4.18
C PHE A 110 -14.13 5.33 -3.24
N GLY A 111 -12.83 5.32 -2.99
CA GLY A 111 -12.21 4.38 -2.06
C GLY A 111 -10.85 4.83 -1.56
N LEU A 112 -10.27 4.03 -0.68
CA LEU A 112 -8.92 4.27 -0.16
C LEU A 112 -7.98 3.18 -0.63
N LYS A 113 -6.75 3.56 -0.95
CA LYS A 113 -5.64 2.61 -1.14
C LYS A 113 -4.74 2.64 0.07
N LEU A 114 -4.66 1.54 0.77
CA LEU A 114 -3.87 1.37 1.99
C LEU A 114 -2.68 0.43 1.70
N SER A 115 -1.41 0.86 1.81
CA SER A 115 -0.93 2.19 2.16
C SER A 115 0.27 2.59 1.31
N ASN A 116 0.85 3.76 1.57
CA ASN A 116 2.24 4.05 1.24
C ASN A 116 3.19 3.27 2.16
N THR A 117 4.50 3.38 1.91
CA THR A 117 5.55 2.91 2.81
C THR A 117 5.58 3.75 4.09
N PHE A 118 6.16 3.20 5.16
CA PHE A 118 6.27 3.88 6.43
C PHE A 118 7.68 4.46 6.60
N PRO A 119 7.83 5.79 6.81
CA PRO A 119 9.12 6.42 7.01
C PRO A 119 9.73 6.03 8.35
N VAL A 120 11.01 5.75 8.36
CA VAL A 120 11.80 5.42 9.56
C VAL A 120 13.19 6.03 9.44
N ASP A 121 13.79 6.38 10.57
CA ASP A 121 15.11 7.00 10.62
C ASP A 121 16.23 6.00 10.34
N VAL A 122 17.27 6.44 9.69
CA VAL A 122 18.55 5.73 9.58
C VAL A 122 19.40 6.08 10.80
N LYS A 123 19.62 5.14 11.69
CA LYS A 123 20.41 5.36 12.92
C LYS A 123 21.73 4.60 12.96
N ALA A 124 21.86 3.54 12.18
CA ALA A 124 23.05 2.68 12.18
C ALA A 124 23.80 2.68 10.85
N GLY A 125 23.53 3.65 9.97
CA GLY A 125 24.15 3.76 8.66
C GLY A 125 23.71 2.67 7.67
N GLU A 126 22.45 2.24 7.76
CA GLU A 126 21.85 1.23 6.90
C GLU A 126 21.81 1.68 5.44
N LEU A 127 21.58 3.00 5.23
CA LEU A 127 21.58 3.67 3.93
C LEU A 127 22.34 4.99 4.01
N PRO A 128 22.82 5.54 2.88
CA PRO A 128 23.47 6.86 2.81
C PRO A 128 22.42 7.99 2.79
N SER A 129 21.44 7.95 3.65
CA SER A 129 20.34 8.91 3.79
C SER A 129 19.96 9.03 5.26
N GLU A 130 19.22 10.06 5.62
CA GLU A 130 18.71 10.26 6.99
C GLU A 130 17.48 9.39 7.26
N GLU A 131 16.72 9.08 6.21
CA GLU A 131 15.50 8.29 6.27
C GLU A 131 15.56 7.07 5.34
N MET A 132 14.80 6.05 5.70
CA MET A 132 14.49 4.90 4.87
C MET A 132 13.00 4.55 5.04
N TYR A 133 12.50 3.63 4.20
CA TYR A 133 11.09 3.32 4.18
C TYR A 133 10.82 1.85 4.47
N MET A 134 10.04 1.59 5.52
CA MET A 134 9.56 0.25 5.82
C MET A 134 8.52 -0.19 4.80
N ALA A 135 8.73 -1.37 4.22
CA ALA A 135 7.87 -1.96 3.20
C ALA A 135 7.76 -3.49 3.36
N GLY A 136 6.93 -4.11 2.55
CA GLY A 136 6.74 -5.54 2.53
C GLY A 136 6.03 -6.06 3.77
N LYS A 137 6.34 -7.30 4.18
CA LYS A 137 5.60 -8.00 5.23
C LYS A 137 5.62 -7.33 6.61
N SER A 138 6.62 -6.50 6.90
CA SER A 138 6.67 -5.73 8.15
C SER A 138 5.70 -4.54 8.17
N LEU A 139 5.31 -4.04 7.00
CA LEU A 139 4.30 -2.99 6.87
C LEU A 139 2.87 -3.54 7.04
N PHE A 140 2.67 -4.83 6.79
CA PHE A 140 1.34 -5.46 6.78
C PHE A 140 0.54 -5.23 8.07
N PRO A 141 1.12 -5.31 9.29
CA PRO A 141 0.39 -5.04 10.53
C PRO A 141 -0.13 -3.62 10.67
N LEU A 142 0.64 -2.62 10.23
CA LEU A 142 0.20 -1.23 10.21
C LEU A 142 -0.94 -1.05 9.21
N THR A 143 -0.78 -1.57 8.00
CA THR A 143 -1.77 -1.42 6.93
C THR A 143 -3.08 -2.16 7.23
N THR A 144 -3.03 -3.35 7.84
CA THR A 144 -4.25 -4.06 8.26
C THR A 144 -4.96 -3.35 9.41
N THR A 145 -4.22 -2.71 10.31
CA THR A 145 -4.81 -1.88 11.36
C THR A 145 -5.50 -0.64 10.77
N MET A 146 -4.88 0.02 9.77
CA MET A 146 -5.55 1.09 9.02
C MET A 146 -6.84 0.60 8.35
N ALA A 147 -6.79 -0.57 7.73
CA ALA A 147 -7.96 -1.15 7.08
C ALA A 147 -9.10 -1.42 8.06
N ALA A 148 -8.80 -1.96 9.24
CA ALA A 148 -9.77 -2.19 10.30
C ALA A 148 -10.39 -0.88 10.80
N MET A 149 -9.55 0.14 11.02
CA MET A 149 -9.98 1.46 11.48
C MET A 149 -10.92 2.13 10.47
N MET A 150 -10.56 2.14 9.19
CA MET A 150 -11.40 2.71 8.13
C MET A 150 -12.66 1.89 7.86
N ALA A 151 -12.56 0.56 7.89
CA ALA A 151 -13.74 -0.29 7.73
C ALA A 151 -14.76 -0.06 8.85
N LYS A 152 -14.31 0.11 10.09
CA LYS A 152 -15.17 0.43 11.23
C LYS A 152 -15.82 1.80 11.09
N GLU A 153 -15.05 2.83 10.75
CA GLU A 153 -15.54 4.21 10.58
C GLU A 153 -16.66 4.28 9.54
N PHE A 154 -16.48 3.63 8.40
CA PHE A 154 -17.44 3.67 7.29
C PHE A 154 -18.42 2.49 7.28
N GLY A 155 -18.48 1.70 8.36
CA GLY A 155 -19.37 0.53 8.45
C GLY A 155 -19.15 -0.48 7.32
N GLY A 156 -17.93 -0.56 6.79
CA GLY A 156 -17.54 -1.44 5.68
C GLY A 156 -17.97 -0.96 4.30
N LYS A 157 -18.66 0.16 4.16
CA LYS A 157 -19.21 0.64 2.87
C LYS A 157 -18.14 1.23 1.97
N LEU A 158 -17.12 1.87 2.53
CA LEU A 158 -16.02 2.46 1.77
C LEU A 158 -15.14 1.34 1.19
N ARG A 159 -14.87 1.43 -0.11
CA ARG A 159 -14.03 0.44 -0.78
C ARG A 159 -12.57 0.61 -0.37
N LEU A 160 -11.92 -0.49 0.01
CA LEU A 160 -10.51 -0.51 0.34
C LEU A 160 -9.73 -1.29 -0.71
N SER A 161 -8.74 -0.66 -1.30
CA SER A 161 -7.67 -1.26 -2.09
C SER A 161 -6.44 -1.41 -1.21
N TYR A 162 -5.61 -2.41 -1.46
CA TYR A 162 -4.48 -2.75 -0.59
C TYR A 162 -3.13 -2.64 -1.30
N ALA A 163 -2.14 -2.10 -0.59
CA ALA A 163 -0.73 -2.03 -1.01
C ALA A 163 0.17 -1.92 0.23
N GLY A 164 0.38 -3.01 0.96
CA GLY A 164 1.11 -2.97 2.23
C GLY A 164 1.60 -4.36 2.66
N GLY A 165 2.45 -4.98 1.85
CA GLY A 165 3.07 -6.25 2.18
C GLY A 165 2.21 -7.49 1.92
N ALA A 166 1.26 -7.40 0.98
CA ALA A 166 0.53 -8.56 0.51
C ALA A 166 1.46 -9.55 -0.20
N ASP A 167 1.25 -10.84 0.04
CA ASP A 167 1.95 -11.94 -0.59
C ASP A 167 1.12 -13.25 -0.55
N ALA A 168 1.69 -14.36 -1.00
CA ALA A 168 1.00 -15.64 -1.05
C ALA A 168 0.55 -16.19 0.33
N PHE A 169 1.05 -15.66 1.44
CA PHE A 169 0.72 -16.15 2.79
C PHE A 169 -0.41 -15.36 3.46
N ASN A 170 -0.81 -14.23 2.89
CA ASN A 170 -1.79 -13.35 3.51
C ASN A 170 -2.86 -12.81 2.55
N ILE A 171 -2.70 -13.00 1.24
CA ILE A 171 -3.59 -12.43 0.23
C ILE A 171 -5.03 -12.98 0.33
N ASP A 172 -5.17 -14.26 0.63
CA ASP A 172 -6.47 -14.91 0.84
C ASP A 172 -7.23 -14.33 2.03
N LYS A 173 -6.51 -13.96 3.09
CA LYS A 173 -7.08 -13.32 4.27
C LYS A 173 -7.62 -11.93 3.95
N LEU A 174 -6.87 -11.12 3.17
CA LEU A 174 -7.34 -9.82 2.69
C LEU A 174 -8.57 -9.95 1.80
N PHE A 175 -8.52 -10.88 0.86
CA PHE A 175 -9.63 -11.14 -0.06
C PHE A 175 -10.89 -11.58 0.69
N ALA A 176 -10.75 -12.45 1.69
CA ALA A 176 -11.85 -12.89 2.55
C ALA A 176 -12.48 -11.77 3.38
N CYS A 177 -11.74 -10.69 3.65
CA CYS A 177 -12.27 -9.48 4.28
C CYS A 177 -13.03 -8.56 3.32
N GLY A 178 -13.07 -8.86 2.02
CA GLY A 178 -13.63 -7.97 1.00
C GLY A 178 -12.71 -6.82 0.60
N ILE A 179 -11.40 -6.95 0.83
CA ILE A 179 -10.40 -5.94 0.48
C ILE A 179 -9.77 -6.30 -0.86
N TRP A 180 -10.06 -5.52 -1.88
CA TRP A 180 -9.50 -5.61 -3.24
C TRP A 180 -9.89 -4.38 -4.07
N PRO A 181 -9.10 -3.94 -5.10
CA PRO A 181 -7.91 -4.60 -5.65
C PRO A 181 -6.71 -4.64 -4.68
N ILE A 182 -5.85 -5.64 -4.86
CA ILE A 182 -4.63 -5.80 -4.08
C ILE A 182 -3.44 -5.61 -5.02
N THR A 183 -2.51 -4.74 -4.65
CA THR A 183 -1.28 -4.50 -5.39
C THR A 183 -0.06 -4.89 -4.56
N MET A 184 0.97 -5.35 -5.24
CA MET A 184 2.23 -5.81 -4.64
C MET A 184 3.41 -5.18 -5.36
N ALA A 185 4.50 -4.94 -4.64
CA ALA A 185 5.77 -4.53 -5.19
C ALA A 185 6.92 -5.36 -4.61
N THR A 186 7.06 -5.36 -3.28
CA THR A 186 8.14 -6.09 -2.60
C THR A 186 8.16 -7.59 -2.92
N THR A 187 7.01 -8.19 -3.20
CA THR A 187 6.90 -9.61 -3.54
C THR A 187 7.58 -9.92 -4.87
N GLU A 188 7.44 -9.05 -5.87
CA GLU A 188 8.04 -9.21 -7.20
C GLU A 188 9.53 -8.91 -7.21
N LEU A 189 9.99 -8.03 -6.32
CA LEU A 189 11.40 -7.69 -6.18
C LEU A 189 12.24 -8.79 -5.51
N LYS A 190 11.60 -9.79 -4.93
CA LYS A 190 12.28 -10.95 -4.32
C LYS A 190 12.56 -12.04 -5.35
N PRO A 191 13.52 -12.94 -5.07
CA PRO A 191 13.76 -14.12 -5.92
C PRO A 191 12.47 -14.87 -6.24
N GLY A 192 12.28 -15.20 -7.52
CA GLY A 192 11.03 -15.74 -8.05
C GLY A 192 10.20 -14.73 -8.84
N GLY A 193 10.36 -13.42 -8.56
CA GLY A 193 9.78 -12.34 -9.36
C GLY A 193 8.31 -12.58 -9.72
N TYR A 194 7.98 -12.40 -10.98
CA TYR A 194 6.62 -12.57 -11.51
C TYR A 194 6.05 -13.99 -11.39
N GLN A 195 6.88 -15.03 -11.21
CA GLN A 195 6.36 -16.38 -10.95
C GLN A 195 5.56 -16.47 -9.65
N ARG A 196 5.77 -15.54 -8.70
CA ARG A 196 4.97 -15.46 -7.48
C ARG A 196 3.51 -15.07 -7.76
N PHE A 197 3.25 -14.34 -8.83
CA PHE A 197 1.88 -14.06 -9.26
C PHE A 197 1.11 -15.33 -9.61
N LYS A 198 1.78 -16.32 -10.25
CA LYS A 198 1.14 -17.59 -10.53
C LYS A 198 0.68 -18.29 -9.24
N GLN A 199 1.56 -18.36 -8.23
CA GLN A 199 1.22 -18.95 -6.92
C GLN A 199 0.05 -18.21 -6.23
N ILE A 200 0.02 -16.89 -6.36
CA ILE A 200 -1.04 -16.05 -5.80
C ILE A 200 -2.35 -16.25 -6.57
N ALA A 201 -2.30 -16.29 -7.90
CA ALA A 201 -3.45 -16.53 -8.75
C ALA A 201 -4.07 -17.89 -8.45
N GLU A 202 -3.28 -18.98 -8.45
CA GLU A 202 -3.72 -20.32 -8.10
C GLU A 202 -4.41 -20.37 -6.72
N LYS A 203 -3.90 -19.62 -5.75
CA LYS A 203 -4.50 -19.53 -4.43
C LYS A 203 -5.84 -18.78 -4.43
N LEU A 204 -5.95 -17.72 -5.22
CA LEU A 204 -7.16 -16.94 -5.35
C LEU A 204 -8.23 -17.60 -6.21
N GLU A 205 -7.82 -18.36 -7.24
CA GLU A 205 -8.73 -19.18 -8.07
C GLU A 205 -9.53 -20.19 -7.25
N ALA A 206 -8.95 -20.69 -6.16
CA ALA A 206 -9.64 -21.57 -5.23
C ALA A 206 -10.73 -20.85 -4.40
N LEU A 207 -10.74 -19.51 -4.41
CA LEU A 207 -11.72 -18.69 -3.70
C LEU A 207 -12.80 -18.23 -4.68
N GLN A 208 -14.07 -18.35 -4.28
CA GLN A 208 -15.15 -17.87 -5.10
C GLN A 208 -15.13 -16.31 -5.14
N PHE A 209 -14.89 -15.74 -6.32
CA PHE A 209 -15.01 -14.31 -6.52
C PHE A 209 -16.47 -13.87 -6.36
N LYS A 210 -16.66 -12.78 -5.61
CA LYS A 210 -17.96 -12.09 -5.47
C LYS A 210 -17.76 -10.62 -5.78
N PRO A 211 -18.71 -9.95 -6.44
CA PRO A 211 -18.68 -8.50 -6.58
C PRO A 211 -18.54 -7.82 -5.22
N PHE A 212 -17.90 -6.66 -5.22
CA PHE A 212 -17.78 -5.87 -3.99
C PHE A 212 -19.16 -5.45 -3.50
N THR A 213 -19.42 -5.70 -2.24
CA THR A 213 -20.61 -5.22 -1.54
C THR A 213 -20.24 -4.41 -0.31
N ARG A 214 -19.26 -4.87 0.44
CA ARG A 214 -18.72 -4.21 1.62
C ARG A 214 -17.43 -4.91 2.09
N VAL A 215 -16.63 -4.18 2.85
CA VAL A 215 -15.57 -4.77 3.68
C VAL A 215 -16.21 -5.40 4.91
N ASP A 216 -15.82 -6.61 5.25
CA ASP A 216 -16.27 -7.31 6.46
C ASP A 216 -15.51 -6.75 7.67
N VAL A 217 -16.17 -5.87 8.43
CA VAL A 217 -15.55 -5.14 9.55
C VAL A 217 -15.04 -6.07 10.63
N GLU A 218 -15.80 -7.12 10.96
CA GLU A 218 -15.41 -8.07 12.01
C GLU A 218 -14.18 -8.90 11.58
N LYS A 219 -14.18 -9.37 10.33
CA LYS A 219 -13.04 -10.13 9.80
C LYS A 219 -11.79 -9.31 9.70
N VAL A 220 -11.86 -8.06 9.23
CA VAL A 220 -10.66 -7.23 9.11
C VAL A 220 -10.12 -6.81 10.47
N ASP A 221 -10.98 -6.58 11.46
CA ASP A 221 -10.56 -6.30 12.83
C ASP A 221 -9.87 -7.53 13.46
N ALA A 222 -10.48 -8.69 13.33
CA ALA A 222 -9.89 -9.96 13.78
C ALA A 222 -8.55 -10.25 13.08
N LEU A 223 -8.45 -9.97 11.78
CA LEU A 223 -7.20 -10.09 11.03
C LEU A 223 -6.13 -9.14 11.57
N ALA A 224 -6.45 -7.87 11.79
CA ALA A 224 -5.50 -6.90 12.30
C ALA A 224 -4.95 -7.29 13.68
N LEU A 225 -5.79 -7.85 14.54
CA LEU A 225 -5.38 -8.35 15.86
C LEU A 225 -4.49 -9.60 15.75
N ALA A 226 -4.89 -10.56 14.91
CA ALA A 226 -4.16 -11.81 14.72
C ALA A 226 -2.76 -11.58 14.12
N ILE A 227 -2.62 -10.65 13.19
CA ILE A 227 -1.36 -10.33 12.52
C ILE A 227 -0.32 -9.78 13.49
N ARG A 228 -0.69 -9.07 14.54
CA ARG A 228 0.25 -8.57 15.57
C ARG A 228 0.90 -9.71 16.33
N GLN A 229 0.31 -10.89 16.36
CA GLN A 229 0.85 -12.09 17.01
C GLN A 229 1.57 -13.03 16.03
N ASP A 230 1.43 -12.79 14.73
CA ASP A 230 2.00 -13.65 13.69
C ASP A 230 3.49 -13.32 13.46
N THR A 231 4.35 -14.26 13.84
CA THR A 231 5.81 -14.15 13.67
C THR A 231 6.24 -14.07 12.20
N TYR A 232 5.39 -14.47 11.25
CA TYR A 232 5.67 -14.32 9.83
C TYR A 232 5.92 -12.85 9.45
N HIS A 233 5.19 -11.93 10.06
CA HIS A 233 5.29 -10.50 9.78
C HIS A 233 6.45 -9.80 10.48
N ARG A 234 7.23 -10.55 11.29
CA ARG A 234 8.48 -10.05 11.87
C ARG A 234 9.64 -10.29 10.92
N LYS A 235 10.50 -9.30 10.79
CA LYS A 235 11.81 -9.47 10.13
C LYS A 235 12.86 -9.65 11.22
N ALA A 236 13.68 -10.70 11.10
CA ALA A 236 14.83 -10.83 11.99
C ALA A 236 15.82 -9.68 11.78
N ILE A 237 16.33 -9.13 12.87
CA ILE A 237 17.45 -8.19 12.82
C ILE A 237 18.64 -8.93 12.21
N LYS A 238 19.15 -8.37 11.11
CA LYS A 238 20.36 -8.88 10.45
C LYS A 238 21.51 -7.93 10.77
N PRO A 239 22.72 -8.45 11.05
CA PRO A 239 23.87 -7.58 11.16
C PRO A 239 24.08 -6.83 9.84
N LEU A 240 24.41 -5.55 9.93
CA LEU A 240 24.75 -4.74 8.77
C LEU A 240 25.85 -5.43 7.96
N PRO A 241 25.76 -5.37 6.61
CA PRO A 241 26.83 -5.89 5.78
C PRO A 241 28.15 -5.21 6.18
N ARG A 242 29.19 -6.00 6.43
CA ARG A 242 30.52 -5.45 6.77
C ARG A 242 31.14 -4.67 5.60
N ARG A 243 30.66 -4.93 4.39
CA ARG A 243 31.10 -4.24 3.19
C ARG A 243 30.33 -2.94 3.09
N LYS A 244 31.04 -1.84 3.19
CA LYS A 244 30.47 -0.51 3.08
C LYS A 244 30.27 -0.16 1.60
N LEU A 245 29.10 0.44 1.27
CA LEU A 245 28.69 0.78 -0.10
C LEU A 245 29.55 1.84 -0.81
N TYR A 246 30.56 2.40 -0.13
CA TYR A 246 31.49 3.33 -0.78
C TYR A 246 32.61 2.64 -1.58
N GLU A 247 32.77 1.32 -1.45
CA GLU A 247 33.58 0.57 -2.39
C GLU A 247 32.75 0.35 -3.67
N LYS A 248 33.35 0.78 -4.80
CA LYS A 248 32.75 0.57 -6.11
C LYS A 248 32.55 -0.92 -6.35
N VAL A 249 31.30 -1.37 -6.36
CA VAL A 249 30.97 -2.75 -6.70
C VAL A 249 30.59 -2.83 -8.17
N PRO A 250 30.94 -3.92 -8.88
CA PRO A 250 30.46 -4.13 -10.24
C PRO A 250 28.93 -4.20 -10.25
N LEU A 251 28.32 -3.74 -11.33
CA LEU A 251 26.89 -3.97 -11.58
C LEU A 251 26.65 -5.48 -11.61
N VAL A 252 25.86 -5.95 -10.65
CA VAL A 252 25.48 -7.35 -10.51
C VAL A 252 23.96 -7.44 -10.39
N ASP A 253 23.38 -8.50 -10.92
CA ASP A 253 21.97 -8.79 -10.74
C ASP A 253 21.66 -9.31 -9.33
N CYS A 254 20.38 -9.54 -9.03
CA CYS A 254 19.97 -10.03 -7.70
C CYS A 254 20.52 -11.41 -7.33
N PHE A 255 20.99 -12.22 -8.29
CA PHE A 255 21.58 -13.52 -8.02
C PHE A 255 23.03 -13.42 -7.54
N THR A 256 23.74 -12.43 -8.07
CA THR A 256 25.16 -12.21 -7.78
C THR A 256 25.40 -11.04 -6.83
N ALA A 257 24.35 -10.34 -6.45
CA ALA A 257 24.43 -9.20 -5.54
C ALA A 257 25.09 -9.56 -4.21
N PRO A 258 25.96 -8.68 -3.66
CA PRO A 258 26.69 -8.95 -2.42
C PRO A 258 25.81 -9.21 -1.20
N CYS A 259 24.55 -8.78 -1.25
CA CYS A 259 23.58 -9.00 -0.21
C CYS A 259 23.18 -10.48 -0.01
N LYS A 260 23.52 -11.37 -0.95
CA LYS A 260 23.20 -12.81 -0.90
C LYS A 260 21.77 -13.11 -0.41
N GLY A 261 20.78 -12.40 -0.94
CA GLY A 261 19.39 -12.54 -0.50
C GLY A 261 19.09 -11.93 0.87
N GLY A 262 20.03 -11.19 1.44
CA GLY A 262 19.84 -10.40 2.66
C GLY A 262 19.27 -8.99 2.40
N CYS A 263 18.73 -8.76 1.19
CA CYS A 263 18.13 -7.49 0.82
C CYS A 263 17.07 -7.07 1.86
N PRO A 264 17.12 -5.85 2.39
CA PRO A 264 16.13 -5.35 3.34
C PRO A 264 14.78 -5.06 2.67
N ILE A 265 14.74 -5.07 1.34
CA ILE A 265 13.52 -4.88 0.55
C ILE A 265 12.71 -6.17 0.45
#